data_3e63670277f46082cbaf26ade5ea6f86
#
_entry.id   3e63670277f46082cbaf26ade5ea6f86
#
_cell.length_a   1.000
_cell.length_b   1.000
_cell.length_c   1.000
_cell.angle_alpha   90.00
_cell.angle_beta   90.00
_cell.angle_gamma   90.00
#
_symmetry.space_group_name_H-M   'P 1'
#
loop_
_entity.id
_entity.type
_entity.pdbx_description
1 polymer ?
#
loop_
_entity_poly.entity_id
_entity_poly.type
_entity_poly.pdbx_seq_one_letter_code
_entity_poly.pdbx_strand_id
1 'polypeptide(L)'
;MIKRYSRKELTDIWSEENKYKIWLDVEIAAAQAMEKLGQIPKGVSSIVRKKARINVKRIHQIEAKVKHDVIAFLTSVTERAGIKARYLHQGMTSSDVLDTSFNIQLVQSGKIILKDLDQILKVLKKQAKKYKFTPCMGRSHGIHAEPITFGLKLASFYEEFKRNRKRLTDAIDEVSTCAISGAVGTFANINPSVEKHVAKRLNLKVEPISTQVIPRDRHAFYFSVLGIIAGSIERVAIEIRHLQRTEVYELQEFFSKNQKGSSAMPHKKNPILSENLTGLARMVRSAVTPALENIALWHERDISHSSVERNIGPDTNITLDFALVRLTNILDKMIVYPKKMLENLNITKGLIFSQELMLELTKTGLSRERSYKMVQSHAKKCFAENLDLFTVIQSDKYIMNNISPKKLKSIFSYAKHFKNVNLIFRRVFK
;
A
#
# COMPACT_ATOMS: atom_id res chain seq x y z
N MET A 1 15.33 10.91 1.85
CA MET A 1 15.27 9.44 2.07
C MET A 1 16.52 8.92 2.76
N ILE A 2 16.38 8.07 3.79
CA ILE A 2 17.52 7.44 4.45
C ILE A 2 17.79 6.04 3.87
N LYS A 3 19.06 5.72 3.66
CA LYS A 3 19.52 4.45 3.05
C LYS A 3 18.99 3.21 3.77
N ARG A 4 18.75 3.30 5.10
CA ARG A 4 18.24 2.20 5.93
C ARG A 4 16.86 1.67 5.51
N TYR A 5 16.01 2.52 4.90
CA TYR A 5 14.62 2.21 4.52
C TYR A 5 14.42 2.31 3.02
N SER A 6 15.43 1.88 2.26
CA SER A 6 15.40 1.91 0.80
C SER A 6 15.87 0.58 0.21
N ARG A 7 15.36 0.25 -0.97
CA ARG A 7 15.81 -0.86 -1.80
C ARG A 7 16.36 -0.31 -3.11
N LYS A 8 17.35 -1.03 -3.65
CA LYS A 8 18.09 -0.58 -4.84
C LYS A 8 17.18 -0.36 -6.05
N GLU A 9 16.17 -1.21 -6.21
CA GLU A 9 15.23 -1.16 -7.33
C GLU A 9 14.51 0.20 -7.44
N LEU A 10 14.10 0.76 -6.30
CA LEU A 10 13.42 2.06 -6.27
C LEU A 10 14.41 3.23 -6.23
N THR A 11 15.53 3.10 -5.52
CA THR A 11 16.54 4.17 -5.50
C THR A 11 17.18 4.39 -6.87
N ASP A 12 17.30 3.34 -7.69
CA ASP A 12 17.80 3.48 -9.07
C ASP A 12 16.82 4.28 -9.95
N ILE A 13 15.50 4.07 -9.79
CA ILE A 13 14.47 4.84 -10.52
C ILE A 13 14.56 6.33 -10.18
N TRP A 14 14.76 6.65 -8.91
CA TRP A 14 14.82 8.03 -8.41
C TRP A 14 16.22 8.63 -8.39
N SER A 15 17.21 7.94 -8.96
CA SER A 15 18.56 8.50 -9.12
C SER A 15 18.56 9.64 -10.14
N GLU A 16 19.43 10.61 -9.95
CA GLU A 16 19.61 11.71 -10.90
C GLU A 16 20.06 11.21 -12.29
N GLU A 17 20.88 10.16 -12.32
CA GLU A 17 21.29 9.52 -13.57
C GLU A 17 20.09 8.99 -14.36
N ASN A 18 19.15 8.29 -13.69
CA ASN A 18 17.94 7.82 -14.34
C ASN A 18 17.02 8.98 -14.76
N LYS A 19 16.86 9.99 -13.92
CA LYS A 19 16.11 11.20 -14.24
C LYS A 19 16.61 11.84 -15.55
N TYR A 20 17.89 12.15 -15.62
CA TYR A 20 18.46 12.78 -16.82
C TYR A 20 18.49 11.85 -18.03
N LYS A 21 18.58 10.55 -17.83
CA LYS A 21 18.41 9.57 -18.91
C LYS A 21 17.00 9.61 -19.50
N ILE A 22 15.99 9.68 -18.67
CA ILE A 22 14.59 9.82 -19.13
C ILE A 22 14.40 11.16 -19.86
N TRP A 23 14.96 12.26 -19.34
CA TRP A 23 14.92 13.56 -20.04
C TRP A 23 15.54 13.46 -21.44
N LEU A 24 16.67 12.79 -21.56
CA LEU A 24 17.32 12.57 -22.86
C LEU A 24 16.44 11.72 -23.79
N ASP A 25 15.76 10.71 -23.26
CA ASP A 25 14.86 9.87 -24.07
C ASP A 25 13.63 10.66 -24.56
N VAL A 26 13.08 11.57 -23.76
CA VAL A 26 12.00 12.51 -24.17
C VAL A 26 12.50 13.42 -25.30
N GLU A 27 13.64 14.07 -25.13
CA GLU A 27 14.24 14.98 -26.13
C GLU A 27 14.54 14.27 -27.44
N ILE A 28 15.11 13.06 -27.38
CA ILE A 28 15.40 12.25 -28.57
C ILE A 28 14.10 11.83 -29.27
N ALA A 29 13.05 11.47 -28.52
CA ALA A 29 11.78 11.09 -29.11
C ALA A 29 11.11 12.29 -29.80
N ALA A 30 11.16 13.49 -29.20
CA ALA A 30 10.68 14.73 -29.80
C ALA A 30 11.47 15.07 -31.08
N ALA A 31 12.81 15.03 -31.03
CA ALA A 31 13.65 15.24 -32.18
C ALA A 31 13.38 14.26 -33.35
N GLN A 32 13.11 12.96 -33.04
CA GLN A 32 12.73 11.98 -34.06
C GLN A 32 11.42 12.36 -34.78
N ALA A 33 10.46 12.87 -34.06
CA ALA A 33 9.22 13.34 -34.69
C ALA A 33 9.43 14.58 -35.54
N MET A 34 10.18 15.55 -35.04
CA MET A 34 10.51 16.78 -35.78
C MET A 34 11.31 16.50 -37.05
N GLU A 35 12.26 15.55 -37.03
CA GLU A 35 12.96 15.06 -38.22
C GLU A 35 12.01 14.51 -39.29
N LYS A 36 11.01 13.68 -38.85
CA LYS A 36 10.02 13.12 -39.77
C LYS A 36 9.13 14.18 -40.40
N LEU A 37 8.85 15.25 -39.65
CA LEU A 37 8.07 16.41 -40.13
C LEU A 37 8.91 17.41 -40.94
N GLY A 38 10.21 17.21 -41.10
CA GLY A 38 11.10 18.15 -41.79
C GLY A 38 11.35 19.46 -41.04
N GLN A 39 10.97 19.53 -39.75
CA GLN A 39 11.16 20.75 -38.93
C GLN A 39 12.61 20.93 -38.48
N ILE A 40 13.37 19.85 -38.35
CA ILE A 40 14.79 19.86 -38.07
C ILE A 40 15.53 18.95 -39.06
N PRO A 41 16.85 19.13 -39.26
CA PRO A 41 17.63 18.29 -40.18
C PRO A 41 17.63 16.82 -39.76
N LYS A 42 17.59 15.93 -40.75
CA LYS A 42 17.69 14.47 -40.52
C LYS A 42 19.00 14.12 -39.82
N GLY A 43 18.95 13.10 -38.95
CA GLY A 43 20.11 12.54 -38.25
C GLY A 43 20.45 13.21 -36.91
N VAL A 44 19.72 14.25 -36.48
CA VAL A 44 19.91 14.89 -35.15
C VAL A 44 19.72 13.89 -34.05
N SER A 45 18.56 13.21 -34.02
CA SER A 45 18.20 12.25 -32.98
C SER A 45 19.16 11.06 -32.87
N SER A 46 19.63 10.55 -34.02
CA SER A 46 20.58 9.44 -34.08
C SER A 46 21.96 9.84 -33.56
N ILE A 47 22.44 11.05 -33.92
CA ILE A 47 23.72 11.59 -33.47
C ILE A 47 23.69 11.87 -31.97
N VAL A 48 22.61 12.50 -31.46
CA VAL A 48 22.45 12.76 -30.03
C VAL A 48 22.42 11.42 -29.26
N ARG A 49 21.63 10.44 -29.71
CA ARG A 49 21.59 9.12 -29.09
C ARG A 49 22.95 8.43 -29.02
N LYS A 50 23.75 8.54 -30.08
CA LYS A 50 25.08 7.91 -30.16
C LYS A 50 26.09 8.60 -29.28
N LYS A 51 26.11 9.95 -29.24
CA LYS A 51 27.17 10.76 -28.65
C LYS A 51 26.88 11.30 -27.27
N ALA A 52 25.61 11.55 -26.93
CA ALA A 52 25.24 12.05 -25.60
C ALA A 52 25.65 11.06 -24.49
N ARG A 53 26.12 11.60 -23.40
CA ARG A 53 26.44 10.89 -22.16
C ARG A 53 25.98 11.73 -21.00
N ILE A 54 25.20 11.12 -20.12
CA ILE A 54 24.77 11.81 -18.89
C ILE A 54 25.97 11.95 -17.96
N ASN A 55 26.23 13.18 -17.55
CA ASN A 55 27.26 13.52 -16.58
C ASN A 55 26.62 14.43 -15.51
N VAL A 56 26.09 13.84 -14.47
CA VAL A 56 25.38 14.52 -13.37
C VAL A 56 26.26 15.62 -12.76
N LYS A 57 27.54 15.34 -12.50
CA LYS A 57 28.47 16.32 -11.94
C LYS A 57 28.65 17.56 -12.85
N ARG A 58 28.70 17.34 -14.19
CA ARG A 58 28.81 18.45 -15.14
C ARG A 58 27.52 19.25 -15.20
N ILE A 59 26.36 18.59 -15.17
CA ILE A 59 25.07 19.27 -15.15
C ILE A 59 24.98 20.18 -13.93
N HIS A 60 25.32 19.70 -12.73
CA HIS A 60 25.34 20.52 -11.51
C HIS A 60 26.28 21.72 -11.59
N GLN A 61 27.47 21.55 -12.19
CA GLN A 61 28.41 22.66 -12.40
C GLN A 61 27.83 23.75 -13.29
N ILE A 62 27.10 23.38 -14.34
CA ILE A 62 26.44 24.33 -15.23
C ILE A 62 25.25 24.97 -14.51
N GLU A 63 24.40 24.16 -13.83
CA GLU A 63 23.23 24.65 -13.10
C GLU A 63 23.60 25.67 -12.02
N ALA A 64 24.72 25.46 -11.33
CA ALA A 64 25.21 26.40 -10.33
C ALA A 64 25.45 27.81 -10.90
N LYS A 65 25.73 27.92 -12.21
CA LYS A 65 25.92 29.17 -12.92
C LYS A 65 24.63 29.72 -13.52
N VAL A 66 23.89 28.86 -14.26
CA VAL A 66 22.74 29.32 -15.06
C VAL A 66 21.44 29.31 -14.25
N LYS A 67 21.40 28.66 -13.06
CA LYS A 67 20.27 28.58 -12.14
C LYS A 67 19.00 27.96 -12.77
N HIS A 68 19.19 27.06 -13.75
CA HIS A 68 18.09 26.40 -14.46
C HIS A 68 18.49 24.97 -14.87
N ASP A 69 17.79 23.99 -14.34
CA ASP A 69 18.12 22.57 -14.48
C ASP A 69 18.02 22.04 -15.91
N VAL A 70 16.93 22.35 -16.64
CA VAL A 70 16.76 21.88 -18.03
C VAL A 70 17.80 22.53 -18.96
N ILE A 71 18.09 23.81 -18.80
CA ILE A 71 19.14 24.49 -19.58
C ILE A 71 20.51 23.86 -19.28
N ALA A 72 20.81 23.59 -18.02
CA ALA A 72 22.06 22.92 -17.63
C ALA A 72 22.19 21.52 -18.22
N PHE A 73 21.12 20.75 -18.21
CA PHE A 73 21.06 19.43 -18.84
C PHE A 73 21.32 19.52 -20.35
N LEU A 74 20.56 20.35 -21.07
CA LEU A 74 20.71 20.54 -22.52
C LEU A 74 22.13 21.02 -22.91
N THR A 75 22.71 21.95 -22.15
CA THR A 75 24.09 22.42 -22.35
C THR A 75 25.06 21.26 -22.20
N SER A 76 24.96 20.47 -21.16
CA SER A 76 25.82 19.29 -20.93
C SER A 76 25.71 18.26 -22.06
N VAL A 77 24.50 18.06 -22.59
CA VAL A 77 24.26 17.17 -23.75
C VAL A 77 24.90 17.74 -25.01
N THR A 78 24.76 19.05 -25.25
CA THR A 78 25.29 19.72 -26.42
C THR A 78 26.83 19.71 -26.45
N GLU A 79 27.49 19.93 -25.31
CA GLU A 79 28.95 19.82 -25.18
C GLU A 79 29.49 18.48 -25.71
N ARG A 80 28.73 17.39 -25.55
CA ARG A 80 29.12 16.03 -25.95
C ARG A 80 28.62 15.63 -27.34
N ALA A 81 27.38 15.97 -27.67
CA ALA A 81 26.76 15.59 -28.93
C ALA A 81 27.16 16.52 -30.11
N GLY A 82 27.66 17.70 -29.79
CA GLY A 82 28.13 18.70 -30.76
C GLY A 82 26.99 19.52 -31.35
N ILE A 83 27.33 20.33 -32.38
CA ILE A 83 26.46 21.40 -32.93
C ILE A 83 25.06 20.93 -33.35
N LYS A 84 24.88 19.66 -33.71
CA LYS A 84 23.57 19.13 -34.07
C LYS A 84 22.61 19.07 -32.89
N ALA A 85 23.08 19.00 -31.64
CA ALA A 85 22.24 19.02 -30.46
C ALA A 85 21.51 20.36 -30.22
N ARG A 86 21.88 21.44 -30.92
CA ARG A 86 21.17 22.74 -30.92
C ARG A 86 19.71 22.65 -31.36
N TYR A 87 19.34 21.57 -32.02
CA TYR A 87 17.96 21.32 -32.46
C TYR A 87 17.09 20.57 -31.40
N LEU A 88 17.65 20.24 -30.23
CA LEU A 88 16.85 19.73 -29.11
C LEU A 88 16.00 20.86 -28.50
N HIS A 89 14.91 20.49 -27.85
CA HIS A 89 14.03 21.39 -27.11
C HIS A 89 13.34 22.48 -27.92
N GLN A 90 13.30 22.36 -29.25
CA GLN A 90 12.68 23.39 -30.09
C GLN A 90 11.15 23.38 -29.94
N GLY A 91 10.58 24.54 -29.60
CA GLY A 91 9.15 24.73 -29.39
C GLY A 91 8.62 24.10 -28.12
N MET A 92 9.45 23.39 -27.37
CA MET A 92 9.08 22.79 -26.08
C MET A 92 9.28 23.76 -24.91
N THR A 93 8.64 23.43 -23.80
CA THR A 93 8.90 24.07 -22.50
C THR A 93 9.52 23.07 -21.53
N SER A 94 10.14 23.55 -20.45
CA SER A 94 10.75 22.67 -19.43
C SER A 94 9.79 21.62 -18.90
N SER A 95 8.53 21.99 -18.67
CA SER A 95 7.53 21.06 -18.14
C SER A 95 7.16 19.94 -19.09
N ASP A 96 7.28 20.12 -20.41
CA ASP A 96 7.11 19.03 -21.38
C ASP A 96 8.06 17.86 -21.07
N VAL A 97 9.30 18.17 -20.67
CA VAL A 97 10.30 17.17 -20.26
C VAL A 97 10.11 16.73 -18.82
N LEU A 98 9.92 17.69 -17.90
CA LEU A 98 9.86 17.43 -16.46
C LEU A 98 8.65 16.58 -16.10
N ASP A 99 7.46 16.96 -16.54
CA ASP A 99 6.22 16.27 -16.19
C ASP A 99 6.13 14.89 -16.84
N THR A 100 6.47 14.80 -18.13
CA THR A 100 6.54 13.51 -18.84
C THR A 100 7.54 12.56 -18.17
N SER A 101 8.68 13.07 -17.74
CA SER A 101 9.71 12.31 -17.03
C SER A 101 9.23 11.87 -15.63
N PHE A 102 8.60 12.76 -14.89
CA PHE A 102 8.06 12.45 -13.57
C PHE A 102 6.99 11.34 -13.66
N ASN A 103 6.10 11.43 -14.62
CA ASN A 103 5.12 10.39 -14.90
C ASN A 103 5.78 9.04 -15.22
N ILE A 104 6.84 9.02 -16.01
CA ILE A 104 7.60 7.80 -16.29
C ILE A 104 8.17 7.20 -14.99
N GLN A 105 8.75 8.02 -14.10
CA GLN A 105 9.27 7.55 -12.82
C GLN A 105 8.17 7.03 -11.90
N LEU A 106 7.00 7.67 -11.85
CA LEU A 106 5.83 7.19 -11.12
C LEU A 106 5.33 5.84 -11.67
N VAL A 107 5.23 5.70 -12.99
CA VAL A 107 4.85 4.44 -13.65
C VAL A 107 5.86 3.33 -13.35
N GLN A 108 7.16 3.61 -13.43
CA GLN A 108 8.21 2.65 -13.11
C GLN A 108 8.12 2.19 -11.63
N SER A 109 7.96 3.14 -10.72
CA SER A 109 7.80 2.88 -9.28
C SER A 109 6.53 2.08 -8.99
N GLY A 110 5.40 2.51 -9.54
CA GLY A 110 4.12 1.83 -9.38
C GLY A 110 4.16 0.38 -9.86
N LYS A 111 4.86 0.07 -10.94
CA LYS A 111 5.04 -1.31 -11.43
C LYS A 111 5.83 -2.19 -10.47
N ILE A 112 6.81 -1.64 -9.75
CA ILE A 112 7.52 -2.38 -8.70
C ILE A 112 6.61 -2.60 -7.50
N ILE A 113 5.91 -1.56 -7.03
CA ILE A 113 4.96 -1.66 -5.92
C ILE A 113 3.83 -2.65 -6.24
N LEU A 114 3.36 -2.74 -7.50
CA LEU A 114 2.40 -3.79 -7.90
C LEU A 114 2.96 -5.20 -7.72
N LYS A 115 4.22 -5.43 -8.06
CA LYS A 115 4.88 -6.73 -7.82
C LYS A 115 4.96 -7.05 -6.33
N ASP A 116 5.23 -6.05 -5.48
CA ASP A 116 5.24 -6.23 -4.03
C ASP A 116 3.84 -6.55 -3.49
N LEU A 117 2.80 -5.91 -4.02
CA LEU A 117 1.40 -6.24 -3.70
C LEU A 117 1.04 -7.66 -4.15
N ASP A 118 1.53 -8.13 -5.28
CA ASP A 118 1.33 -9.50 -5.74
C ASP A 118 2.01 -10.52 -4.80
N GLN A 119 3.19 -10.19 -4.27
CA GLN A 119 3.87 -11.04 -3.29
C GLN A 119 3.14 -11.11 -1.95
N ILE A 120 2.66 -9.96 -1.43
CA ILE A 120 1.91 -9.96 -0.17
C ILE A 120 0.58 -10.74 -0.31
N LEU A 121 -0.11 -10.63 -1.45
CA LEU A 121 -1.31 -11.40 -1.75
C LEU A 121 -1.02 -12.90 -1.77
N LYS A 122 0.09 -13.31 -2.40
CA LYS A 122 0.53 -14.72 -2.44
C LYS A 122 0.77 -15.26 -1.02
N VAL A 123 1.46 -14.49 -0.18
CA VAL A 123 1.75 -14.88 1.21
C VAL A 123 0.48 -14.92 2.04
N LEU A 124 -0.38 -13.90 1.98
CA LEU A 124 -1.65 -13.88 2.71
C LEU A 124 -2.55 -15.05 2.32
N LYS A 125 -2.65 -15.37 1.02
CA LYS A 125 -3.43 -16.55 0.54
C LYS A 125 -2.86 -17.86 1.09
N LYS A 126 -1.53 -18.04 1.10
CA LYS A 126 -0.83 -19.21 1.66
C LYS A 126 -1.14 -19.36 3.15
N GLN A 127 -0.97 -18.29 3.92
CA GLN A 127 -1.16 -18.30 5.37
C GLN A 127 -2.64 -18.45 5.75
N ALA A 128 -3.56 -17.77 5.05
CA ALA A 128 -5.00 -17.93 5.27
C ALA A 128 -5.44 -19.39 5.08
N LYS A 129 -4.98 -20.05 4.01
CA LYS A 129 -5.26 -21.47 3.76
C LYS A 129 -4.67 -22.38 4.84
N LYS A 130 -3.44 -22.12 5.28
CA LYS A 130 -2.75 -22.88 6.33
C LYS A 130 -3.54 -22.86 7.65
N TYR A 131 -4.05 -21.70 8.03
CA TYR A 131 -4.76 -21.49 9.30
C TYR A 131 -6.29 -21.42 9.15
N LYS A 132 -6.82 -21.98 8.05
CA LYS A 132 -8.24 -21.88 7.67
C LYS A 132 -9.21 -22.22 8.79
N PHE A 133 -8.94 -23.26 9.57
CA PHE A 133 -9.77 -23.74 10.66
C PHE A 133 -9.11 -23.57 12.04
N THR A 134 -8.02 -22.80 12.14
CA THR A 134 -7.39 -22.52 13.44
C THR A 134 -8.29 -21.59 14.24
N PRO A 135 -8.89 -22.04 15.36
CA PRO A 135 -9.76 -21.23 16.19
C PRO A 135 -8.97 -20.08 16.81
N CYS A 136 -9.55 -18.90 16.83
CA CYS A 136 -9.04 -17.76 17.58
C CYS A 136 -10.19 -16.85 18.03
N MET A 137 -9.89 -15.95 18.95
CA MET A 137 -10.87 -15.01 19.47
C MET A 137 -11.11 -13.86 18.50
N GLY A 138 -12.36 -13.66 18.10
CA GLY A 138 -12.82 -12.42 17.49
C GLY A 138 -13.06 -11.38 18.57
N ARG A 139 -12.34 -10.24 18.48
CA ARG A 139 -12.42 -9.15 19.45
C ARG A 139 -13.05 -7.92 18.79
N SER A 140 -14.03 -7.33 19.48
CA SER A 140 -14.55 -6.00 19.17
C SER A 140 -14.37 -5.09 20.37
N HIS A 141 -14.03 -3.82 20.17
CA HIS A 141 -13.68 -2.89 21.26
C HIS A 141 -12.56 -3.38 22.19
N GLY A 142 -11.70 -4.32 21.72
CA GLY A 142 -10.69 -4.99 22.56
C GLY A 142 -11.21 -6.12 23.42
N ILE A 143 -12.53 -6.36 23.45
CA ILE A 143 -13.19 -7.36 24.29
C ILE A 143 -13.49 -8.64 23.47
N HIS A 144 -13.54 -9.78 24.14
CA HIS A 144 -13.92 -11.05 23.54
C HIS A 144 -15.38 -10.99 23.06
N ALA A 145 -15.61 -11.23 21.77
CA ALA A 145 -16.94 -11.27 21.16
C ALA A 145 -17.33 -12.72 20.82
N GLU A 146 -16.97 -13.20 19.64
CA GLU A 146 -17.30 -14.54 19.19
C GLU A 146 -16.07 -15.26 18.59
N PRO A 147 -16.06 -16.61 18.58
CA PRO A 147 -15.02 -17.38 17.91
C PRO A 147 -14.95 -17.07 16.41
N ILE A 148 -13.75 -16.91 15.92
CA ILE A 148 -13.42 -16.75 14.49
C ILE A 148 -12.27 -17.71 14.16
N THR A 149 -11.91 -17.89 12.90
CA THR A 149 -10.66 -18.57 12.55
C THR A 149 -9.56 -17.58 12.19
N PHE A 150 -8.31 -17.89 12.53
CA PHE A 150 -7.17 -17.08 12.16
C PHE A 150 -7.03 -16.96 10.63
N GLY A 151 -7.41 -18.02 9.89
CA GLY A 151 -7.49 -17.98 8.42
C GLY A 151 -8.48 -16.95 7.88
N LEU A 152 -9.66 -16.76 8.51
CA LEU A 152 -10.62 -15.72 8.14
C LEU A 152 -10.07 -14.31 8.39
N LYS A 153 -9.35 -14.11 9.49
CA LYS A 153 -8.66 -12.85 9.78
C LYS A 153 -7.66 -12.51 8.67
N LEU A 154 -6.83 -13.45 8.25
CA LEU A 154 -5.87 -13.27 7.16
C LEU A 154 -6.55 -13.10 5.79
N ALA A 155 -7.67 -13.77 5.56
CA ALA A 155 -8.48 -13.60 4.35
C ALA A 155 -9.08 -12.18 4.24
N SER A 156 -9.43 -11.56 5.36
CA SER A 156 -9.87 -10.16 5.40
C SER A 156 -8.76 -9.21 4.93
N PHE A 157 -7.52 -9.41 5.37
CA PHE A 157 -6.37 -8.64 4.89
C PHE A 157 -6.10 -8.90 3.40
N TYR A 158 -6.19 -10.15 2.95
CA TYR A 158 -6.04 -10.48 1.54
C TYR A 158 -6.99 -9.67 0.64
N GLU A 159 -8.28 -9.63 0.96
CA GLU A 159 -9.27 -8.86 0.17
C GLU A 159 -9.00 -7.36 0.20
N GLU A 160 -8.47 -6.82 1.29
CA GLU A 160 -8.06 -5.42 1.38
C GLU A 160 -6.88 -5.11 0.45
N PHE A 161 -5.82 -5.92 0.48
CA PHE A 161 -4.67 -5.75 -0.43
C PHE A 161 -5.03 -6.02 -1.89
N LYS A 162 -5.97 -6.91 -2.18
CA LYS A 162 -6.52 -7.12 -3.52
C LYS A 162 -7.20 -5.85 -4.07
N ARG A 163 -7.98 -5.16 -3.25
CA ARG A 163 -8.54 -3.85 -3.61
C ARG A 163 -7.45 -2.79 -3.81
N ASN A 164 -6.42 -2.79 -2.97
CA ASN A 164 -5.28 -1.87 -3.11
C ASN A 164 -4.51 -2.11 -4.41
N ARG A 165 -4.30 -3.37 -4.79
CA ARG A 165 -3.71 -3.72 -6.09
C ARG A 165 -4.49 -3.11 -7.26
N LYS A 166 -5.82 -3.23 -7.22
CA LYS A 166 -6.68 -2.61 -8.26
C LYS A 166 -6.52 -1.09 -8.28
N ARG A 167 -6.63 -0.43 -7.12
CA ARG A 167 -6.46 1.03 -7.00
C ARG A 167 -5.12 1.50 -7.56
N LEU A 168 -4.03 0.78 -7.24
CA LEU A 168 -2.71 1.13 -7.76
C LEU A 168 -2.62 0.93 -9.27
N THR A 169 -3.27 -0.10 -9.83
CA THR A 169 -3.34 -0.29 -11.28
C THR A 169 -4.04 0.90 -11.95
N ASP A 170 -5.18 1.33 -11.40
CA ASP A 170 -5.92 2.49 -11.87
C ASP A 170 -5.08 3.78 -11.75
N ALA A 171 -4.36 3.96 -10.64
CA ALA A 171 -3.51 5.13 -10.40
C ALA A 171 -2.28 5.19 -11.34
N ILE A 172 -1.69 4.03 -11.67
CA ILE A 172 -0.61 3.96 -12.67
C ILE A 172 -1.16 4.36 -14.05
N ASP A 173 -2.37 3.93 -14.39
CA ASP A 173 -3.01 4.30 -15.66
C ASP A 173 -3.27 5.80 -15.74
N GLU A 174 -3.70 6.43 -14.64
CA GLU A 174 -3.91 7.89 -14.55
C GLU A 174 -2.63 8.70 -14.76
N VAL A 175 -1.50 8.30 -14.18
CA VAL A 175 -0.24 9.02 -14.36
C VAL A 175 0.53 8.58 -15.62
N SER A 176 -0.01 7.66 -16.43
CA SER A 176 0.62 7.20 -17.66
C SER A 176 0.37 8.18 -18.81
N THR A 177 0.57 9.48 -18.63
CA THR A 177 0.33 10.52 -19.60
C THR A 177 1.61 11.29 -19.98
N CYS A 178 1.57 11.91 -21.15
CA CYS A 178 2.65 12.69 -21.75
C CYS A 178 2.04 13.99 -22.30
N ALA A 179 2.66 15.13 -22.01
CA ALA A 179 2.34 16.40 -22.60
C ALA A 179 3.61 17.00 -23.24
N ILE A 180 3.53 17.28 -24.54
CA ILE A 180 4.57 18.00 -25.30
C ILE A 180 3.85 19.08 -26.10
N SER A 181 3.39 20.11 -25.41
CA SER A 181 2.42 21.08 -25.93
C SER A 181 2.88 22.54 -25.86
N GLY A 182 4.10 22.77 -25.35
CA GLY A 182 4.71 24.10 -25.27
C GLY A 182 4.29 24.90 -24.04
N ALA A 183 4.61 26.17 -24.03
CA ALA A 183 4.60 27.03 -22.85
C ALA A 183 3.25 27.14 -22.10
N VAL A 184 2.13 26.99 -22.79
CA VAL A 184 0.77 27.11 -22.21
C VAL A 184 -0.21 26.07 -22.79
N GLY A 185 0.30 24.99 -23.38
CA GLY A 185 -0.53 23.88 -23.87
C GLY A 185 -1.22 24.09 -25.22
N THR A 186 -0.89 25.18 -25.95
CA THR A 186 -1.57 25.55 -27.20
C THR A 186 -0.91 25.03 -28.47
N PHE A 187 0.20 24.36 -28.39
CA PHE A 187 1.02 23.88 -29.52
C PHE A 187 1.48 25.00 -30.47
N ALA A 188 1.58 26.25 -30.01
CA ALA A 188 1.91 27.40 -30.84
C ALA A 188 3.23 27.24 -31.64
N ASN A 189 4.23 26.61 -31.05
CA ASN A 189 5.57 26.45 -31.64
C ASN A 189 5.96 24.98 -31.84
N ILE A 190 5.09 24.03 -31.65
CA ILE A 190 5.36 22.60 -31.79
C ILE A 190 4.15 21.88 -32.43
N ASN A 191 4.42 20.94 -33.32
CA ASN A 191 3.34 20.19 -33.98
C ASN A 191 2.76 19.12 -33.04
N PRO A 192 1.44 18.99 -32.87
CA PRO A 192 0.80 17.96 -32.03
C PRO A 192 1.23 16.52 -32.38
N SER A 193 1.70 16.25 -33.59
CA SER A 193 2.24 14.95 -33.98
C SER A 193 3.51 14.58 -33.22
N VAL A 194 4.25 15.58 -32.70
CA VAL A 194 5.45 15.34 -31.86
C VAL A 194 5.03 14.69 -30.54
N GLU A 195 4.04 15.25 -29.88
CA GLU A 195 3.49 14.67 -28.63
C GLU A 195 2.99 13.24 -28.84
N LYS A 196 2.20 12.98 -29.89
CA LYS A 196 1.72 11.63 -30.23
C LYS A 196 2.87 10.65 -30.43
N HIS A 197 3.96 11.10 -31.08
CA HIS A 197 5.14 10.27 -31.28
C HIS A 197 5.88 9.98 -29.97
N VAL A 198 6.08 10.99 -29.12
CA VAL A 198 6.73 10.85 -27.81
C VAL A 198 5.93 9.92 -26.92
N ALA A 199 4.62 10.12 -26.81
CA ALA A 199 3.74 9.26 -26.02
C ALA A 199 3.83 7.79 -26.47
N LYS A 200 3.70 7.53 -27.78
CA LYS A 200 3.84 6.18 -28.33
C LYS A 200 5.22 5.57 -28.05
N ARG A 201 6.29 6.37 -28.21
CA ARG A 201 7.67 5.90 -28.04
C ARG A 201 7.99 5.54 -26.60
N LEU A 202 7.41 6.26 -25.64
CA LEU A 202 7.63 6.09 -24.21
C LEU A 202 6.55 5.24 -23.53
N ASN A 203 5.61 4.71 -24.32
CA ASN A 203 4.47 3.89 -23.84
C ASN A 203 3.60 4.63 -22.82
N LEU A 204 3.26 5.87 -23.17
CA LEU A 204 2.34 6.75 -22.45
C LEU A 204 1.13 7.07 -23.31
N LYS A 205 0.09 7.64 -22.70
CA LYS A 205 -1.06 8.24 -23.36
C LYS A 205 -0.76 9.72 -23.63
N VAL A 206 -1.39 10.29 -24.62
CA VAL A 206 -1.40 11.75 -24.82
C VAL A 206 -2.30 12.37 -23.76
N GLU A 207 -1.84 13.42 -23.09
CA GLU A 207 -2.71 14.25 -22.25
C GLU A 207 -3.74 14.97 -23.12
N PRO A 208 -5.04 14.79 -22.91
CA PRO A 208 -6.06 15.39 -23.75
C PRO A 208 -5.98 16.92 -23.82
N ILE A 209 -5.65 17.54 -22.71
CA ILE A 209 -5.42 18.98 -22.58
C ILE A 209 -4.50 19.23 -21.40
N SER A 210 -3.48 20.05 -21.60
CA SER A 210 -2.60 20.55 -20.54
C SER A 210 -2.57 22.08 -20.56
N THR A 211 -2.11 22.65 -19.47
CA THR A 211 -1.60 24.04 -19.44
C THR A 211 -0.10 24.02 -19.77
N GLN A 212 0.75 24.71 -19.04
CA GLN A 212 2.19 24.46 -19.10
C GLN A 212 2.56 23.12 -18.44
N VAL A 213 1.66 22.56 -17.63
CA VAL A 213 1.85 21.34 -16.84
C VAL A 213 0.73 20.34 -17.07
N ILE A 214 1.02 19.07 -16.85
CA ILE A 214 0.01 18.02 -16.73
C ILE A 214 -0.84 18.30 -15.49
N PRO A 215 -2.18 18.12 -15.52
CA PRO A 215 -3.05 18.33 -14.35
C PRO A 215 -2.61 17.52 -13.12
N ARG A 216 -2.52 18.18 -11.95
CA ARG A 216 -2.00 17.59 -10.72
C ARG A 216 -2.99 16.71 -9.96
N ASP A 217 -4.26 16.71 -10.31
CA ASP A 217 -5.25 15.76 -9.80
C ASP A 217 -4.85 14.30 -10.09
N ARG A 218 -4.19 14.03 -11.22
CA ARG A 218 -3.63 12.71 -11.56
C ARG A 218 -2.57 12.27 -10.54
N HIS A 219 -1.65 13.17 -10.20
CA HIS A 219 -0.60 12.90 -9.20
C HIS A 219 -1.20 12.79 -7.79
N ALA A 220 -2.15 13.66 -7.45
CA ALA A 220 -2.87 13.61 -6.18
C ALA A 220 -3.60 12.28 -5.98
N PHE A 221 -4.24 11.75 -7.05
CA PHE A 221 -4.85 10.42 -7.01
C PHE A 221 -3.80 9.32 -6.76
N TYR A 222 -2.68 9.36 -7.47
CA TYR A 222 -1.59 8.39 -7.28
C TYR A 222 -1.10 8.38 -5.82
N PHE A 223 -0.73 9.54 -5.26
CA PHE A 223 -0.25 9.62 -3.88
C PHE A 223 -1.32 9.26 -2.85
N SER A 224 -2.60 9.57 -3.11
CA SER A 224 -3.73 9.15 -2.27
C SER A 224 -3.84 7.63 -2.20
N VAL A 225 -3.66 6.95 -3.32
CA VAL A 225 -3.66 5.48 -3.37
C VAL A 225 -2.47 4.90 -2.58
N LEU A 226 -1.26 5.50 -2.68
CA LEU A 226 -0.12 5.08 -1.86
C LEU A 226 -0.43 5.25 -0.36
N GLY A 227 -1.10 6.35 0.01
CA GLY A 227 -1.57 6.60 1.38
C GLY A 227 -2.54 5.55 1.89
N ILE A 228 -3.49 5.09 1.05
CA ILE A 228 -4.43 4.00 1.38
C ILE A 228 -3.70 2.68 1.60
N ILE A 229 -2.73 2.35 0.73
CA ILE A 229 -1.91 1.14 0.88
C ILE A 229 -1.13 1.19 2.21
N ALA A 230 -0.55 2.33 2.56
CA ALA A 230 0.14 2.52 3.83
C ALA A 230 -0.78 2.33 5.04
N GLY A 231 -2.05 2.79 4.95
CA GLY A 231 -3.07 2.53 5.97
C GLY A 231 -3.34 1.04 6.16
N SER A 232 -3.37 0.27 5.08
CA SER A 232 -3.53 -1.19 5.13
C SER A 232 -2.31 -1.89 5.75
N ILE A 233 -1.10 -1.43 5.45
CA ILE A 233 0.13 -1.92 6.09
C ILE A 233 0.06 -1.69 7.60
N GLU A 234 -0.30 -0.48 8.03
CA GLU A 234 -0.41 -0.14 9.45
C GLU A 234 -1.47 -0.98 10.16
N ARG A 235 -2.63 -1.20 9.54
CA ARG A 235 -3.69 -2.05 10.08
C ARG A 235 -3.21 -3.46 10.39
N VAL A 236 -2.48 -4.09 9.47
CA VAL A 236 -1.91 -5.43 9.69
C VAL A 236 -0.83 -5.40 10.76
N ALA A 237 0.05 -4.41 10.73
CA ALA A 237 1.12 -4.25 11.72
C ALA A 237 0.56 -4.06 13.14
N ILE A 238 -0.50 -3.28 13.31
CA ILE A 238 -1.20 -3.09 14.59
C ILE A 238 -1.79 -4.42 15.08
N GLU A 239 -2.45 -5.19 14.20
CA GLU A 239 -3.01 -6.49 14.58
C GLU A 239 -1.91 -7.46 15.05
N ILE A 240 -0.76 -7.53 14.35
CA ILE A 240 0.38 -8.35 14.75
C ILE A 240 0.88 -7.93 16.14
N ARG A 241 1.04 -6.63 16.38
CA ARG A 241 1.48 -6.09 17.68
C ARG A 241 0.50 -6.44 18.80
N HIS A 242 -0.81 -6.34 18.56
CA HIS A 242 -1.85 -6.73 19.52
C HIS A 242 -1.81 -8.23 19.84
N LEU A 243 -1.61 -9.07 18.83
CA LEU A 243 -1.53 -10.52 19.05
C LEU A 243 -0.22 -10.96 19.71
N GLN A 244 0.84 -10.15 19.67
CA GLN A 244 2.14 -10.44 20.32
C GLN A 244 2.23 -9.91 21.75
N ARG A 245 1.26 -9.13 22.25
CA ARG A 245 1.27 -8.67 23.64
C ARG A 245 1.36 -9.84 24.61
N THR A 246 2.03 -9.64 25.73
CA THR A 246 2.27 -10.68 26.77
C THR A 246 0.98 -11.38 27.19
N GLU A 247 -0.09 -10.62 27.40
CA GLU A 247 -1.40 -11.11 27.88
C GLU A 247 -2.14 -11.91 26.79
N VAL A 248 -1.85 -11.68 25.50
CA VAL A 248 -2.50 -12.33 24.35
C VAL A 248 -1.66 -13.48 23.83
N TYR A 249 -0.45 -13.20 23.41
CA TYR A 249 0.61 -14.08 22.93
C TYR A 249 0.16 -15.17 21.93
N GLU A 250 -0.71 -14.79 21.01
CA GLU A 250 -1.27 -15.67 19.97
C GLU A 250 -0.38 -15.77 18.73
N LEU A 251 0.52 -14.79 18.57
CA LEU A 251 1.43 -14.65 17.43
C LEU A 251 2.73 -13.97 17.88
N GLN A 252 3.83 -14.24 17.16
CA GLN A 252 5.11 -13.56 17.35
C GLN A 252 5.78 -13.30 16.00
N GLU A 253 6.47 -12.16 15.85
CA GLU A 253 7.40 -11.94 14.74
C GLU A 253 8.54 -12.97 14.81
N PHE A 254 9.03 -13.38 13.64
CA PHE A 254 10.17 -14.26 13.58
C PHE A 254 11.43 -13.56 14.11
N PHE A 255 12.11 -14.23 15.03
CA PHE A 255 13.42 -13.83 15.55
C PHE A 255 14.50 -14.74 15.01
N SER A 256 15.51 -14.17 14.36
CA SER A 256 16.68 -14.94 13.92
C SER A 256 17.57 -15.33 15.10
N LYS A 257 18.36 -16.40 14.93
CA LYS A 257 19.21 -16.98 15.99
C LYS A 257 20.10 -15.96 16.71
N ASN A 258 20.59 -14.95 16.00
CA ASN A 258 21.52 -13.94 16.53
C ASN A 258 20.86 -12.57 16.79
N GLN A 259 19.55 -12.46 16.63
CA GLN A 259 18.84 -11.20 16.81
C GLN A 259 18.72 -10.86 18.30
N LYS A 260 18.97 -9.59 18.65
CA LYS A 260 18.72 -9.04 19.98
C LYS A 260 17.36 -8.37 20.01
N GLY A 261 16.51 -8.75 20.97
CA GLY A 261 15.16 -8.18 21.10
C GLY A 261 15.10 -6.95 22.02
N SER A 262 16.05 -6.85 22.94
CA SER A 262 16.16 -5.77 23.91
C SER A 262 17.62 -5.57 24.31
N SER A 263 18.01 -4.34 24.59
CA SER A 263 19.36 -4.02 25.10
C SER A 263 19.51 -4.34 26.59
N ALA A 264 18.40 -4.34 27.35
CA ALA A 264 18.40 -4.50 28.80
C ALA A 264 17.90 -5.88 29.26
N MET A 265 16.92 -6.48 28.58
CA MET A 265 16.25 -7.72 28.98
C MET A 265 16.42 -8.80 27.91
N PRO A 266 17.29 -9.80 28.09
CA PRO A 266 17.61 -10.81 27.06
C PRO A 266 16.43 -11.65 26.57
N HIS A 267 15.41 -11.86 27.41
CA HIS A 267 14.21 -12.63 27.08
C HIS A 267 13.16 -11.84 26.29
N LYS A 268 13.27 -10.50 26.27
CA LYS A 268 12.24 -9.63 25.68
C LYS A 268 12.35 -9.56 24.16
N LYS A 269 11.34 -10.06 23.47
CA LYS A 269 11.23 -10.08 22.02
C LYS A 269 10.22 -9.03 21.56
N ASN A 270 10.69 -7.81 21.34
CA ASN A 270 9.82 -6.69 20.90
C ASN A 270 9.39 -6.87 19.44
N PRO A 271 8.16 -6.48 19.04
CA PRO A 271 7.68 -6.50 17.67
C PRO A 271 8.22 -5.28 16.87
N ILE A 272 9.54 -5.13 16.81
CA ILE A 272 10.20 -3.93 16.27
C ILE A 272 9.98 -3.72 14.78
N LEU A 273 9.72 -4.80 14.02
CA LEU A 273 9.47 -4.68 12.59
C LEU A 273 8.07 -4.12 12.32
N SER A 274 7.06 -4.60 13.05
CA SER A 274 5.69 -4.07 12.98
C SER A 274 5.59 -2.65 13.54
N GLU A 275 6.33 -2.33 14.61
CA GLU A 275 6.43 -0.95 15.12
C GLU A 275 7.02 0.00 14.07
N ASN A 276 8.10 -0.41 13.42
CA ASN A 276 8.69 0.35 12.33
C ASN A 276 7.70 0.57 11.17
N LEU A 277 6.93 -0.47 10.79
CA LEU A 277 5.92 -0.34 9.74
C LEU A 277 4.84 0.70 10.07
N THR A 278 4.39 0.78 11.33
CA THR A 278 3.43 1.82 11.74
C THR A 278 4.02 3.24 11.62
N GLY A 279 5.31 3.40 11.88
CA GLY A 279 6.02 4.66 11.67
C GLY A 279 6.16 5.02 10.20
N LEU A 280 6.61 4.07 9.36
CA LEU A 280 6.77 4.27 7.93
C LEU A 280 5.43 4.58 7.22
N ALA A 281 4.34 3.96 7.64
CA ALA A 281 3.02 4.25 7.11
C ALA A 281 2.59 5.71 7.33
N ARG A 282 2.98 6.33 8.45
CA ARG A 282 2.73 7.76 8.70
C ARG A 282 3.49 8.63 7.69
N MET A 283 4.76 8.29 7.40
CA MET A 283 5.57 9.01 6.42
C MET A 283 4.97 8.94 5.02
N VAL A 284 4.51 7.77 4.59
CA VAL A 284 3.83 7.63 3.28
C VAL A 284 2.55 8.48 3.22
N ARG A 285 1.72 8.44 4.27
CA ARG A 285 0.47 9.23 4.32
C ARG A 285 0.70 10.75 4.36
N SER A 286 1.81 11.22 4.91
CA SER A 286 2.10 12.66 4.97
C SER A 286 2.26 13.29 3.58
N ALA A 287 2.53 12.51 2.55
CA ALA A 287 2.62 12.98 1.17
C ALA A 287 1.26 13.28 0.51
N VAL A 288 0.17 12.77 1.07
CA VAL A 288 -1.18 12.92 0.47
C VAL A 288 -1.64 14.38 0.48
N THR A 289 -1.52 15.06 1.61
CA THR A 289 -1.95 16.46 1.75
C THR A 289 -1.23 17.39 0.76
N PRO A 290 0.12 17.45 0.72
CA PRO A 290 0.79 18.34 -0.23
C PRO A 290 0.57 17.95 -1.70
N ALA A 291 0.30 16.66 -1.99
CA ALA A 291 -0.08 16.27 -3.35
C ALA A 291 -1.47 16.79 -3.74
N LEU A 292 -2.44 16.81 -2.82
CA LEU A 292 -3.76 17.42 -3.04
C LEU A 292 -3.65 18.95 -3.18
N GLU A 293 -2.82 19.61 -2.38
CA GLU A 293 -2.58 21.05 -2.46
C GLU A 293 -1.96 21.49 -3.78
N ASN A 294 -1.18 20.61 -4.43
CA ASN A 294 -0.61 20.88 -5.75
C ASN A 294 -1.65 20.97 -6.89
N ILE A 295 -2.91 20.57 -6.67
CA ILE A 295 -3.97 20.71 -7.69
C ILE A 295 -4.23 22.18 -7.97
N ALA A 296 -4.18 23.03 -6.96
CA ALA A 296 -4.52 24.45 -7.04
C ALA A 296 -3.31 25.31 -7.40
N LEU A 297 -2.83 25.22 -8.63
CA LEU A 297 -1.80 26.08 -9.18
C LEU A 297 -2.38 27.39 -9.74
N TRP A 298 -1.58 28.46 -9.78
CA TRP A 298 -1.99 29.72 -10.38
C TRP A 298 -1.94 29.65 -11.90
N HIS A 299 -3.02 30.06 -12.53
CA HIS A 299 -3.16 30.17 -13.99
C HIS A 299 -2.69 28.88 -14.73
N GLU A 300 -1.89 29.02 -15.76
CA GLU A 300 -1.34 27.90 -16.51
C GLU A 300 -0.21 27.18 -15.80
N ARG A 301 0.44 27.81 -14.80
CA ARG A 301 1.43 27.23 -13.88
C ARG A 301 2.00 28.26 -12.90
N ASP A 302 2.19 27.90 -11.65
CA ASP A 302 3.29 28.39 -10.81
C ASP A 302 4.25 27.23 -10.48
N ILE A 303 5.38 27.50 -9.78
CA ILE A 303 6.41 26.47 -9.54
C ILE A 303 6.32 25.82 -8.15
N SER A 304 5.29 26.13 -7.35
CA SER A 304 5.15 25.62 -5.97
C SER A 304 5.14 24.09 -5.90
N HIS A 305 4.47 23.44 -6.86
CA HIS A 305 4.42 21.97 -6.95
C HIS A 305 5.80 21.30 -7.05
N SER A 306 6.76 21.95 -7.69
CA SER A 306 8.06 21.35 -8.00
C SER A 306 8.85 20.99 -6.74
N SER A 307 8.90 21.86 -5.75
CA SER A 307 9.58 21.59 -4.49
C SER A 307 8.92 20.47 -3.70
N VAL A 308 7.61 20.35 -3.77
CA VAL A 308 6.84 19.26 -3.16
C VAL A 308 7.15 17.94 -3.85
N GLU A 309 7.00 17.86 -5.16
CA GLU A 309 7.14 16.64 -5.95
C GLU A 309 8.56 16.06 -5.91
N ARG A 310 9.59 16.91 -5.87
CA ARG A 310 10.99 16.49 -5.71
C ARG A 310 11.24 15.75 -4.38
N ASN A 311 10.43 16.02 -3.35
CA ASN A 311 10.49 15.33 -2.06
C ASN A 311 9.54 14.12 -2.03
N ILE A 312 8.24 14.34 -2.24
CA ILE A 312 7.25 13.28 -2.06
C ILE A 312 7.36 12.16 -3.12
N GLY A 313 7.81 12.48 -4.35
CA GLY A 313 8.00 11.49 -5.40
C GLY A 313 8.91 10.33 -4.95
N PRO A 314 10.21 10.59 -4.73
CA PRO A 314 11.13 9.55 -4.29
C PRO A 314 10.78 8.99 -2.91
N ASP A 315 10.55 9.85 -1.91
CA ASP A 315 10.44 9.43 -0.52
C ASP A 315 9.24 8.52 -0.26
N THR A 316 8.11 8.82 -0.87
CA THR A 316 6.88 8.02 -0.70
C THR A 316 7.00 6.66 -1.38
N ASN A 317 7.45 6.63 -2.62
CA ASN A 317 7.56 5.38 -3.39
C ASN A 317 8.59 4.41 -2.77
N ILE A 318 9.78 4.93 -2.43
CA ILE A 318 10.85 4.12 -1.83
C ILE A 318 10.45 3.59 -0.45
N THR A 319 9.79 4.44 0.37
CA THR A 319 9.34 4.04 1.71
C THR A 319 8.26 2.96 1.63
N LEU A 320 7.30 3.10 0.71
CA LEU A 320 6.21 2.16 0.56
C LEU A 320 6.69 0.79 0.06
N ASP A 321 7.57 0.76 -0.94
CA ASP A 321 8.21 -0.46 -1.44
C ASP A 321 8.91 -1.21 -0.31
N PHE A 322 9.76 -0.52 0.44
CA PHE A 322 10.45 -1.11 1.59
C PHE A 322 9.48 -1.67 2.63
N ALA A 323 8.40 -0.93 2.94
CA ALA A 323 7.40 -1.34 3.92
C ALA A 323 6.62 -2.58 3.45
N LEU A 324 6.23 -2.67 2.18
CA LEU A 324 5.53 -3.83 1.62
C LEU A 324 6.38 -5.10 1.67
N VAL A 325 7.65 -5.01 1.29
CA VAL A 325 8.57 -6.15 1.35
C VAL A 325 8.81 -6.59 2.80
N ARG A 326 8.95 -5.64 3.72
CA ARG A 326 9.07 -5.95 5.15
C ARG A 326 7.83 -6.65 5.69
N LEU A 327 6.64 -6.14 5.39
CA LEU A 327 5.38 -6.75 5.82
C LEU A 327 5.21 -8.16 5.24
N THR A 328 5.54 -8.35 3.96
CA THR A 328 5.53 -9.66 3.30
C THR A 328 6.41 -10.67 4.05
N ASN A 329 7.62 -10.26 4.42
CA ASN A 329 8.54 -11.12 5.18
C ASN A 329 8.02 -11.44 6.60
N ILE A 330 7.40 -10.48 7.29
CA ILE A 330 6.78 -10.71 8.59
C ILE A 330 5.67 -11.77 8.46
N LEU A 331 4.75 -11.58 7.52
CA LEU A 331 3.61 -12.48 7.30
C LEU A 331 4.03 -13.89 6.87
N ASP A 332 5.09 -14.01 6.07
CA ASP A 332 5.58 -15.33 5.64
C ASP A 332 6.25 -16.11 6.77
N LYS A 333 6.98 -15.40 7.66
CA LYS A 333 7.80 -16.01 8.71
C LYS A 333 7.22 -15.95 10.13
N MET A 334 6.04 -15.31 10.30
CA MET A 334 5.40 -15.20 11.63
C MET A 334 5.22 -16.56 12.30
N ILE A 335 5.41 -16.58 13.61
CA ILE A 335 5.18 -17.75 14.45
C ILE A 335 3.79 -17.62 15.04
N VAL A 336 2.93 -18.58 14.77
CA VAL A 336 1.54 -18.62 15.26
C VAL A 336 1.44 -19.68 16.34
N TYR A 337 0.73 -19.40 17.42
CA TYR A 337 0.51 -20.27 18.57
C TYR A 337 -0.95 -20.74 18.68
N PRO A 338 -1.38 -21.78 17.89
CA PRO A 338 -2.77 -22.24 17.89
C PRO A 338 -3.28 -22.71 19.26
N LYS A 339 -2.41 -23.32 20.09
CA LYS A 339 -2.77 -23.71 21.45
C LYS A 339 -3.13 -22.51 22.30
N LYS A 340 -2.32 -21.43 22.22
CA LYS A 340 -2.59 -20.18 22.95
C LYS A 340 -3.84 -19.48 22.46
N MET A 341 -4.12 -19.50 21.16
CA MET A 341 -5.40 -19.01 20.60
C MET A 341 -6.59 -19.75 21.21
N LEU A 342 -6.51 -21.07 21.37
CA LEU A 342 -7.57 -21.89 21.97
C LEU A 342 -7.70 -21.62 23.49
N GLU A 343 -6.60 -21.48 24.21
CA GLU A 343 -6.61 -21.08 25.63
C GLU A 343 -7.31 -19.73 25.81
N ASN A 344 -6.98 -18.73 24.98
CA ASN A 344 -7.60 -17.41 25.05
C ASN A 344 -9.10 -17.44 24.73
N LEU A 345 -9.58 -18.33 23.85
CA LEU A 345 -11.01 -18.55 23.63
C LEU A 345 -11.74 -18.99 24.91
N ASN A 346 -11.06 -19.72 25.79
CA ASN A 346 -11.64 -20.29 27.02
C ASN A 346 -11.47 -19.40 28.25
N ILE A 347 -10.78 -18.24 28.16
CA ILE A 347 -10.56 -17.35 29.31
C ILE A 347 -11.87 -16.94 29.97
N THR A 348 -12.93 -16.72 29.20
CA THR A 348 -14.23 -16.30 29.70
C THR A 348 -15.13 -17.46 30.09
N LYS A 349 -14.57 -18.68 30.18
CA LYS A 349 -15.29 -19.86 30.71
C LYS A 349 -16.69 -20.04 30.13
N GLY A 350 -16.79 -20.07 28.81
CA GLY A 350 -18.04 -20.33 28.08
C GLY A 350 -18.95 -19.12 27.87
N LEU A 351 -18.67 -17.94 28.44
CA LEU A 351 -19.49 -16.72 28.25
C LEU A 351 -19.62 -16.26 26.79
N ILE A 352 -18.69 -16.64 25.94
CA ILE A 352 -18.73 -16.38 24.48
C ILE A 352 -19.92 -17.07 23.79
N PHE A 353 -20.58 -18.06 24.44
CA PHE A 353 -21.78 -18.76 23.95
C PHE A 353 -23.06 -18.16 24.45
N SER A 354 -23.03 -17.09 25.25
CA SER A 354 -24.19 -16.45 25.87
C SER A 354 -25.26 -16.03 24.87
N GLN A 355 -24.85 -15.49 23.70
CA GLN A 355 -25.79 -15.13 22.64
C GLN A 355 -26.51 -16.35 22.07
N GLU A 356 -25.82 -17.45 21.85
CA GLU A 356 -26.43 -18.66 21.32
C GLU A 356 -27.43 -19.26 22.32
N LEU A 357 -27.08 -19.26 23.59
CA LEU A 357 -27.99 -19.66 24.67
C LEU A 357 -29.26 -18.78 24.72
N MET A 358 -29.09 -17.46 24.64
CA MET A 358 -30.20 -16.51 24.59
C MET A 358 -31.13 -16.78 23.39
N LEU A 359 -30.55 -16.98 22.19
CA LEU A 359 -31.34 -17.28 20.98
C LEU A 359 -32.09 -18.62 21.10
N GLU A 360 -31.52 -19.61 21.75
CA GLU A 360 -32.21 -20.90 21.94
C GLU A 360 -33.33 -20.78 22.97
N LEU A 361 -33.14 -20.01 24.02
CA LEU A 361 -34.19 -19.71 25.02
C LEU A 361 -35.39 -18.99 24.38
N THR A 362 -35.19 -18.10 23.43
CA THR A 362 -36.33 -17.48 22.72
C THR A 362 -37.15 -18.48 21.94
N LYS A 363 -36.55 -19.57 21.46
CA LYS A 363 -37.29 -20.64 20.77
C LYS A 363 -38.12 -21.52 21.69
N THR A 364 -37.86 -21.49 23.00
CA THR A 364 -38.66 -22.20 23.98
C THR A 364 -39.95 -21.45 24.40
N GLY A 365 -40.20 -20.27 23.80
CA GLY A 365 -41.38 -19.44 24.08
C GLY A 365 -41.12 -18.25 25.01
N LEU A 366 -39.88 -18.07 25.50
CA LEU A 366 -39.54 -16.86 26.27
C LEU A 366 -39.45 -15.62 25.36
N SER A 367 -39.91 -14.47 25.89
CA SER A 367 -39.62 -13.20 25.21
C SER A 367 -38.11 -12.94 25.19
N ARG A 368 -37.68 -12.12 24.23
CA ARG A 368 -36.26 -11.72 24.11
C ARG A 368 -35.73 -11.10 25.39
N GLU A 369 -36.51 -10.24 26.02
CA GLU A 369 -36.16 -9.55 27.27
C GLU A 369 -35.99 -10.54 28.43
N ARG A 370 -36.88 -11.52 28.57
CA ARG A 370 -36.75 -12.56 29.58
C ARG A 370 -35.54 -13.45 29.35
N SER A 371 -35.32 -13.87 28.10
CA SER A 371 -34.13 -14.64 27.71
C SER A 371 -32.86 -13.88 28.01
N TYR A 372 -32.80 -12.57 27.67
CA TYR A 372 -31.66 -11.70 27.96
C TYR A 372 -31.41 -11.60 29.47
N LYS A 373 -32.44 -11.28 30.28
CA LYS A 373 -32.31 -11.18 31.75
C LYS A 373 -31.81 -12.47 32.38
N MET A 374 -32.31 -13.60 31.93
CA MET A 374 -31.90 -14.93 32.43
C MET A 374 -30.41 -15.18 32.14
N VAL A 375 -29.97 -15.03 30.88
CA VAL A 375 -28.56 -15.22 30.49
C VAL A 375 -27.64 -14.21 31.19
N GLN A 376 -28.08 -12.95 31.32
CA GLN A 376 -27.32 -11.92 32.02
C GLN A 376 -27.17 -12.25 33.53
N SER A 377 -28.19 -12.80 34.18
CA SER A 377 -28.11 -13.24 35.58
C SER A 377 -27.05 -14.34 35.77
N HIS A 378 -27.07 -15.35 34.89
CA HIS A 378 -26.05 -16.41 34.90
C HIS A 378 -24.65 -15.88 34.59
N ALA A 379 -24.52 -14.96 33.62
CA ALA A 379 -23.22 -14.32 33.29
C ALA A 379 -22.66 -13.53 34.49
N LYS A 380 -23.51 -12.76 35.22
CA LYS A 380 -23.09 -12.06 36.44
C LYS A 380 -22.57 -13.01 37.50
N LYS A 381 -23.27 -14.15 37.70
CA LYS A 381 -22.82 -15.20 38.64
C LYS A 381 -21.47 -15.80 38.21
N CYS A 382 -21.28 -16.09 36.90
CA CYS A 382 -20.03 -16.59 36.39
C CYS A 382 -18.87 -15.63 36.66
N PHE A 383 -19.06 -14.32 36.47
CA PHE A 383 -18.03 -13.31 36.75
C PHE A 383 -17.73 -13.20 38.26
N ALA A 384 -18.78 -13.14 39.10
CA ALA A 384 -18.61 -12.96 40.53
C ALA A 384 -17.91 -14.14 41.22
N GLU A 385 -18.26 -15.37 40.81
CA GLU A 385 -17.78 -16.60 41.42
C GLU A 385 -16.71 -17.33 40.59
N ASN A 386 -16.27 -16.71 39.47
CA ASN A 386 -15.29 -17.28 38.56
C ASN A 386 -15.66 -18.69 38.03
N LEU A 387 -16.93 -18.91 37.75
CA LEU A 387 -17.50 -20.20 37.32
C LEU A 387 -17.60 -20.32 35.79
N ASP A 388 -17.69 -21.55 35.31
CA ASP A 388 -17.99 -21.85 33.90
C ASP A 388 -19.49 -21.73 33.64
N LEU A 389 -19.89 -21.08 32.52
CA LEU A 389 -21.28 -20.82 32.17
C LEU A 389 -22.08 -22.13 31.98
N PHE A 390 -21.48 -23.15 31.34
CA PHE A 390 -22.13 -24.42 31.13
C PHE A 390 -22.51 -25.08 32.48
N THR A 391 -21.60 -25.03 33.46
CA THR A 391 -21.84 -25.53 34.81
C THR A 391 -22.95 -24.75 35.52
N VAL A 392 -22.93 -23.41 35.45
CA VAL A 392 -23.92 -22.56 36.09
C VAL A 392 -25.32 -22.82 35.55
N ILE A 393 -25.49 -22.94 34.24
CA ILE A 393 -26.83 -23.16 33.64
C ILE A 393 -27.41 -24.55 33.89
N GLN A 394 -26.58 -25.55 34.22
CA GLN A 394 -27.07 -26.88 34.61
C GLN A 394 -27.86 -26.87 35.90
N SER A 395 -27.72 -25.87 36.75
CA SER A 395 -28.55 -25.69 37.97
C SER A 395 -29.87 -24.96 37.70
N ASP A 396 -30.07 -24.41 36.52
CA ASP A 396 -31.32 -23.70 36.16
C ASP A 396 -32.40 -24.68 35.70
N LYS A 397 -33.45 -24.81 36.48
CA LYS A 397 -34.56 -25.72 36.21
C LYS A 397 -35.29 -25.40 34.90
N TYR A 398 -35.43 -24.12 34.55
CA TYR A 398 -36.10 -23.75 33.30
C TYR A 398 -35.27 -24.21 32.08
N ILE A 399 -33.98 -23.94 32.09
CA ILE A 399 -33.06 -24.32 31.00
C ILE A 399 -33.07 -25.86 30.85
N MET A 400 -32.91 -26.58 31.95
CA MET A 400 -32.80 -28.02 31.92
C MET A 400 -34.10 -28.73 31.51
N ASN A 401 -35.26 -28.13 31.79
CA ASN A 401 -36.57 -28.68 31.40
C ASN A 401 -36.92 -28.35 29.91
N ASN A 402 -36.39 -27.28 29.34
CA ASN A 402 -36.80 -26.80 28.01
C ASN A 402 -35.74 -26.98 26.92
N ILE A 403 -34.48 -27.25 27.27
CA ILE A 403 -33.38 -27.47 26.30
C ILE A 403 -32.80 -28.87 26.55
N SER A 404 -32.86 -29.72 25.53
CA SER A 404 -32.31 -31.08 25.65
C SER A 404 -30.81 -31.08 25.91
N PRO A 405 -30.26 -32.08 26.64
CA PRO A 405 -28.82 -32.18 26.92
C PRO A 405 -27.96 -32.20 25.65
N LYS A 406 -28.44 -32.83 24.58
CA LYS A 406 -27.76 -32.85 23.27
C LYS A 406 -27.71 -31.44 22.68
N LYS A 407 -28.80 -30.70 22.77
CA LYS A 407 -28.85 -29.31 22.25
C LYS A 407 -27.99 -28.38 23.09
N LEU A 408 -28.04 -28.52 24.42
CA LEU A 408 -27.18 -27.71 25.30
C LEU A 408 -25.70 -27.91 25.00
N LYS A 409 -25.24 -29.15 24.85
CA LYS A 409 -23.85 -29.42 24.42
C LYS A 409 -23.51 -28.79 23.05
N SER A 410 -24.47 -28.72 22.12
CA SER A 410 -24.23 -28.12 20.79
C SER A 410 -24.09 -26.60 20.85
N ILE A 411 -24.69 -25.91 21.81
CA ILE A 411 -24.58 -24.48 22.06
C ILE A 411 -23.12 -24.15 22.44
N PHE A 412 -22.50 -24.96 23.29
CA PHE A 412 -21.13 -24.79 23.76
C PHE A 412 -20.08 -25.41 22.83
N SER A 413 -20.34 -25.34 21.51
CA SER A 413 -19.45 -25.86 20.48
C SER A 413 -19.07 -24.77 19.47
N TYR A 414 -17.83 -24.75 19.03
CA TYR A 414 -17.35 -23.85 17.97
C TYR A 414 -17.90 -24.18 16.57
N ALA A 415 -18.51 -25.36 16.38
CA ALA A 415 -18.95 -25.89 15.08
C ALA A 415 -19.86 -24.90 14.31
N LYS A 416 -20.77 -24.23 15.04
CA LYS A 416 -21.67 -23.24 14.45
C LYS A 416 -20.96 -22.04 13.87
N HIS A 417 -19.93 -21.54 14.57
CA HIS A 417 -19.14 -20.41 14.13
C HIS A 417 -18.29 -20.72 12.87
N PHE A 418 -17.94 -21.99 12.66
CA PHE A 418 -17.08 -22.42 11.57
C PHE A 418 -17.81 -23.00 10.36
N LYS A 419 -19.12 -23.25 10.44
CA LYS A 419 -19.91 -23.89 9.38
C LYS A 419 -19.80 -23.21 8.02
N ASN A 420 -19.64 -21.88 7.99
CA ASN A 420 -19.61 -21.08 6.77
C ASN A 420 -18.18 -20.73 6.31
N VAL A 421 -17.12 -21.17 6.99
CA VAL A 421 -15.73 -20.87 6.64
C VAL A 421 -15.41 -21.29 5.20
N ASN A 422 -15.85 -22.49 4.79
CA ASN A 422 -15.65 -22.98 3.42
C ASN A 422 -16.32 -22.09 2.37
N LEU A 423 -17.54 -21.62 2.66
CA LEU A 423 -18.27 -20.72 1.78
C LEU A 423 -17.55 -19.38 1.62
N ILE A 424 -17.10 -18.78 2.72
CA ILE A 424 -16.37 -17.52 2.74
C ILE A 424 -15.04 -17.67 1.96
N PHE A 425 -14.28 -18.75 2.21
CA PHE A 425 -13.04 -19.02 1.49
C PHE A 425 -13.25 -19.17 -0.01
N ARG A 426 -14.33 -19.81 -0.45
CA ARG A 426 -14.67 -19.88 -1.87
C ARG A 426 -14.99 -18.51 -2.50
N ARG A 427 -15.60 -17.59 -1.74
CA ARG A 427 -15.84 -16.20 -2.20
C ARG A 427 -14.54 -15.40 -2.38
N VAL A 428 -13.62 -15.55 -1.42
CA VAL A 428 -12.37 -14.78 -1.37
C VAL A 428 -11.33 -15.30 -2.36
N PHE A 429 -11.16 -16.61 -2.49
CA PHE A 429 -10.06 -17.24 -3.22
C PHE A 429 -10.49 -17.94 -4.52
N LYS A 430 -11.55 -17.42 -5.12
CA LYS A 430 -11.99 -17.85 -6.46
C LYS A 430 -10.85 -17.80 -7.47
#